data_28355bee446da5a5d0ad56459afd0339
#
_entry.id   28355bee446da5a5d0ad56459afd0339
#
_cell.length_a   1.000
_cell.length_b   1.000
_cell.length_c   1.000
_cell.angle_alpha   90.00
_cell.angle_beta   90.00
_cell.angle_gamma   90.00
#
_symmetry.space_group_name_H-M   'P 1'
#
loop_
_entity.id
_entity.type
_entity.pdbx_description
1 polymer ?
#
loop_
_entity_poly.entity_id
_entity_poly.type
_entity_poly.pdbx_seq_one_letter_code
_entity_poly.pdbx_strand_id
1 'polypeptide(L)'
;ARDYHSDILLVSNQQAELQQVAEQLHNDFGVQTISRYADLSLPTAAEDLFDYCKQNSLQVDVLINNAGVFFFNPYCETSMRRIDLMLQLHVVTVAKLCRLFGEDMASRTENIPGCKHKGYILNMSSMSAWMAMPGIQTYNATKAFIYNFSKSLWYELKPKGVGITVMTPGAVDTALFGLSPYWRRVAVNLTVSIPPQKLVKRALKKMFAGKKADMPGVINHLVTPLLKH
;
A
#
# COMPACT_ATOMS: atom_id res chain seq x y z
N ALA A 1 -13.12 6.77 -4.52
CA ALA A 1 -14.12 7.45 -5.32
C ALA A 1 -15.29 6.54 -5.67
N ARG A 2 -15.21 5.77 -6.76
CA ARG A 2 -16.34 5.08 -7.42
C ARG A 2 -17.29 4.30 -6.50
N ASP A 3 -16.77 3.42 -5.65
CA ASP A 3 -17.59 2.46 -4.89
C ASP A 3 -17.94 2.94 -3.47
N TYR A 4 -17.28 3.99 -2.98
CA TYR A 4 -17.42 4.48 -1.59
C TYR A 4 -17.66 5.99 -1.50
N HIS A 5 -17.70 6.71 -2.62
CA HIS A 5 -17.90 8.17 -2.71
C HIS A 5 -17.05 8.98 -1.70
N SER A 6 -15.83 8.51 -1.48
CA SER A 6 -14.90 9.14 -0.54
C SER A 6 -14.08 10.21 -1.24
N ASP A 7 -13.83 11.31 -0.58
CA ASP A 7 -12.83 12.30 -0.97
C ASP A 7 -11.43 11.70 -0.88
N ILE A 8 -10.49 12.16 -1.71
CA ILE A 8 -9.18 11.50 -1.86
C ILE A 8 -8.05 12.52 -1.79
N LEU A 9 -7.13 12.32 -0.85
CA LEU A 9 -5.81 12.93 -0.87
C LEU A 9 -4.86 12.00 -1.63
N LEU A 10 -4.47 12.40 -2.83
CA LEU A 10 -3.49 11.69 -3.66
C LEU A 10 -2.09 12.18 -3.35
N VAL A 11 -1.17 11.25 -3.06
CA VAL A 11 0.23 11.57 -2.73
C VAL A 11 1.15 10.80 -3.67
N SER A 12 2.00 11.51 -4.41
CA SER A 12 2.96 10.92 -5.35
C SER A 12 4.10 11.90 -5.64
N ASN A 13 5.24 11.37 -6.10
CA ASN A 13 6.32 12.16 -6.69
C ASN A 13 6.22 12.28 -8.22
N GLN A 14 5.11 11.91 -8.82
CA GLN A 14 4.80 12.00 -10.25
C GLN A 14 3.81 13.14 -10.48
N GLN A 15 4.30 14.38 -10.52
CA GLN A 15 3.46 15.60 -10.53
C GLN A 15 2.39 15.63 -11.64
N ALA A 16 2.78 15.30 -12.88
CA ALA A 16 1.85 15.34 -14.02
C ALA A 16 0.75 14.29 -13.93
N GLU A 17 1.12 13.04 -13.60
CA GLU A 17 0.16 11.94 -13.41
C GLU A 17 -0.77 12.21 -12.23
N LEU A 18 -0.24 12.78 -11.15
CA LEU A 18 -0.97 13.10 -9.94
C LEU A 18 -2.13 14.07 -10.22
N GLN A 19 -1.87 15.14 -10.97
CA GLN A 19 -2.89 16.11 -11.38
C GLN A 19 -3.93 15.49 -12.31
N GLN A 20 -3.47 14.79 -13.34
CA GLN A 20 -4.38 14.13 -14.29
C GLN A 20 -5.34 13.16 -13.59
N VAL A 21 -4.83 12.34 -12.67
CA VAL A 21 -5.65 11.38 -11.91
C VAL A 21 -6.63 12.11 -10.99
N ALA A 22 -6.21 13.21 -10.34
CA ALA A 22 -7.09 14.00 -9.48
C ALA A 22 -8.28 14.58 -10.25
N GLU A 23 -8.01 15.20 -11.41
CA GLU A 23 -9.04 15.76 -12.29
C GLU A 23 -9.98 14.67 -12.81
N GLN A 24 -9.44 13.52 -13.26
CA GLN A 24 -10.24 12.40 -13.72
C GLN A 24 -11.18 11.88 -12.62
N LEU A 25 -10.70 11.69 -11.40
CA LEU A 25 -11.52 11.20 -10.29
C LEU A 25 -12.63 12.19 -9.92
N HIS A 26 -12.33 13.49 -9.95
CA HIS A 26 -13.32 14.52 -9.73
C HIS A 26 -14.40 14.50 -10.80
N ASN A 27 -14.01 14.48 -12.08
CA ASN A 27 -14.94 14.50 -13.21
C ASN A 27 -15.80 13.24 -13.29
N ASP A 28 -15.20 12.06 -13.07
CA ASP A 28 -15.91 10.77 -13.22
C ASP A 28 -16.84 10.46 -12.04
N PHE A 29 -16.52 10.93 -10.83
CA PHE A 29 -17.20 10.49 -9.60
C PHE A 29 -17.72 11.62 -8.70
N GLY A 30 -17.45 12.88 -9.03
CA GLY A 30 -17.94 14.04 -8.26
C GLY A 30 -17.36 14.17 -6.85
N VAL A 31 -16.29 13.44 -6.53
CA VAL A 31 -15.61 13.50 -5.22
C VAL A 31 -14.60 14.66 -5.17
N GLN A 32 -14.31 15.16 -3.97
CA GLN A 32 -13.21 16.09 -3.80
C GLN A 32 -11.87 15.36 -3.89
N THR A 33 -10.94 15.95 -4.63
CA THR A 33 -9.60 15.40 -4.79
C THR A 33 -8.57 16.47 -4.46
N ILE A 34 -7.62 16.11 -3.62
CA ILE A 34 -6.45 16.95 -3.31
C ILE A 34 -5.23 16.22 -3.81
N SER A 35 -4.42 16.88 -4.63
CA SER A 35 -3.14 16.34 -5.09
C SER A 35 -1.99 16.96 -4.30
N ARG A 36 -1.18 16.11 -3.67
CA ARG A 36 0.00 16.51 -2.91
C ARG A 36 1.25 15.87 -3.51
N TYR A 37 2.10 16.68 -4.13
CA TYR A 37 3.44 16.22 -4.49
C TYR A 37 4.25 15.94 -3.24
N ALA A 38 4.80 14.73 -3.09
CA ALA A 38 5.75 14.40 -2.04
C ALA A 38 6.61 13.20 -2.48
N ASP A 39 7.91 13.29 -2.22
CA ASP A 39 8.81 12.15 -2.32
C ASP A 39 8.85 11.41 -0.98
N LEU A 40 8.10 10.31 -0.92
CA LEU A 40 7.97 9.50 0.28
C LEU A 40 9.26 8.72 0.64
N SER A 41 10.31 8.82 -0.17
CA SER A 41 11.63 8.29 0.15
C SER A 41 12.51 9.25 0.96
N LEU A 42 12.04 10.47 1.23
CA LEU A 42 12.73 11.42 2.11
C LEU A 42 12.52 11.08 3.59
N PRO A 43 13.52 11.30 4.46
CA PRO A 43 13.44 10.93 5.89
C PRO A 43 12.30 11.58 6.67
N THR A 44 11.89 12.81 6.29
CA THR A 44 10.83 13.59 6.96
C THR A 44 9.47 13.45 6.29
N ALA A 45 9.37 12.72 5.17
CA ALA A 45 8.16 12.73 4.33
C ALA A 45 6.89 12.25 5.05
N ALA A 46 7.01 11.37 6.03
CA ALA A 46 5.87 10.90 6.79
C ALA A 46 5.33 11.97 7.74
N GLU A 47 6.22 12.66 8.45
CA GLU A 47 5.91 13.76 9.33
C GLU A 47 5.35 14.94 8.52
N ASP A 48 6.00 15.31 7.42
CA ASP A 48 5.57 16.41 6.54
C ASP A 48 4.16 16.17 5.96
N LEU A 49 3.84 14.93 5.63
CA LEU A 49 2.50 14.57 5.14
C LEU A 49 1.46 14.64 6.26
N PHE A 50 1.79 14.14 7.43
CA PHE A 50 0.90 14.18 8.59
C PHE A 50 0.61 15.63 9.02
N ASP A 51 1.66 16.45 9.14
CA ASP A 51 1.54 17.88 9.49
C ASP A 51 0.73 18.66 8.46
N TYR A 52 0.93 18.36 7.16
CA TYR A 52 0.10 18.93 6.11
C TYR A 52 -1.39 18.61 6.31
N CYS A 53 -1.74 17.36 6.63
CA CYS A 53 -3.12 16.99 6.90
C CYS A 53 -3.69 17.76 8.10
N LYS A 54 -2.90 17.89 9.17
CA LYS A 54 -3.32 18.64 10.38
C LYS A 54 -3.52 20.12 10.11
N GLN A 55 -2.57 20.77 9.43
CA GLN A 55 -2.63 22.20 9.09
C GLN A 55 -3.81 22.56 8.18
N ASN A 56 -4.22 21.63 7.32
CA ASN A 56 -5.36 21.79 6.42
C ASN A 56 -6.68 21.21 6.96
N SER A 57 -6.71 20.81 8.23
CA SER A 57 -7.89 20.20 8.88
C SER A 57 -8.43 18.98 8.13
N LEU A 58 -7.54 18.20 7.47
CA LEU A 58 -7.92 16.99 6.75
C LEU A 58 -7.96 15.80 7.73
N GLN A 59 -9.16 15.29 7.97
CA GLN A 59 -9.33 14.04 8.72
C GLN A 59 -9.14 12.85 7.77
N VAL A 60 -8.12 12.05 8.02
CA VAL A 60 -7.83 10.84 7.22
C VAL A 60 -8.48 9.63 7.86
N ASP A 61 -9.55 9.14 7.27
CA ASP A 61 -10.29 7.95 7.73
C ASP A 61 -9.67 6.65 7.23
N VAL A 62 -9.02 6.69 6.07
CA VAL A 62 -8.37 5.54 5.44
C VAL A 62 -6.98 5.93 4.96
N LEU A 63 -5.95 5.29 5.50
CA LEU A 63 -4.58 5.40 5.02
C LEU A 63 -4.24 4.18 4.15
N ILE A 64 -3.79 4.41 2.90
CA ILE A 64 -3.36 3.35 1.99
C ILE A 64 -1.87 3.51 1.68
N ASN A 65 -1.03 2.69 2.29
CA ASN A 65 0.40 2.64 2.01
C ASN A 65 0.66 1.73 0.80
N ASN A 66 0.62 2.32 -0.39
CA ASN A 66 0.78 1.62 -1.66
C ASN A 66 2.08 2.01 -2.39
N ALA A 67 2.62 3.19 -2.15
CA ALA A 67 3.86 3.65 -2.81
C ALA A 67 4.98 2.63 -2.65
N GLY A 68 5.71 2.39 -3.73
CA GLY A 68 6.79 1.41 -3.70
C GLY A 68 7.63 1.42 -4.97
N VAL A 69 8.82 0.87 -4.86
CA VAL A 69 9.78 0.69 -5.94
C VAL A 69 10.20 -0.78 -6.03
N PHE A 70 10.62 -1.18 -7.21
CA PHE A 70 11.13 -2.52 -7.46
C PHE A 70 12.39 -2.43 -8.31
N PHE A 71 13.44 -3.14 -7.89
CA PHE A 71 14.68 -3.28 -8.65
C PHE A 71 15.04 -4.76 -8.69
N PHE A 72 15.43 -5.24 -9.86
CA PHE A 72 15.99 -6.56 -10.05
C PHE A 72 17.45 -6.42 -10.46
N ASN A 73 18.37 -6.67 -9.54
CA ASN A 73 19.81 -6.56 -9.78
C ASN A 73 20.57 -7.55 -8.89
N PRO A 74 21.74 -8.07 -9.35
CA PRO A 74 22.68 -8.73 -8.45
C PRO A 74 22.98 -7.82 -7.25
N TYR A 75 23.05 -8.38 -6.04
CA TYR A 75 23.15 -7.58 -4.83
C TYR A 75 24.39 -6.70 -4.80
N CYS A 76 25.56 -7.26 -5.19
CA CYS A 76 26.82 -6.52 -5.20
C CYS A 76 26.87 -5.38 -6.25
N GLU A 77 25.95 -5.38 -7.22
CA GLU A 77 25.82 -4.33 -8.23
C GLU A 77 24.74 -3.30 -7.88
N THR A 78 23.98 -3.54 -6.81
CA THR A 78 22.95 -2.61 -6.35
C THR A 78 23.61 -1.45 -5.61
N SER A 79 23.42 -0.22 -6.08
CA SER A 79 23.97 0.96 -5.41
C SER A 79 23.37 1.17 -4.01
N MET A 80 24.18 1.68 -3.08
CA MET A 80 23.74 2.01 -1.72
C MET A 80 22.50 2.91 -1.74
N ARG A 81 22.46 3.91 -2.64
CA ARG A 81 21.32 4.80 -2.82
C ARG A 81 20.01 4.05 -3.13
N ARG A 82 20.06 2.95 -3.92
CA ARG A 82 18.86 2.13 -4.20
C ARG A 82 18.41 1.33 -2.98
N ILE A 83 19.38 0.85 -2.20
CA ILE A 83 19.09 0.16 -0.92
C ILE A 83 18.42 1.13 0.05
N ASP A 84 19.02 2.30 0.27
CA ASP A 84 18.49 3.34 1.16
C ASP A 84 17.08 3.78 0.74
N LEU A 85 16.89 4.08 -0.55
CA LEU A 85 15.59 4.47 -1.10
C LEU A 85 14.52 3.42 -0.82
N MET A 86 14.82 2.14 -1.04
CA MET A 86 13.86 1.06 -0.83
C MET A 86 13.55 0.86 0.66
N LEU A 87 14.56 0.90 1.53
CA LEU A 87 14.38 0.79 2.97
C LEU A 87 13.60 1.98 3.52
N GLN A 88 13.97 3.20 3.11
CA GLN A 88 13.26 4.40 3.53
C GLN A 88 11.79 4.36 3.13
N LEU A 89 11.50 4.11 1.84
CA LEU A 89 10.14 4.13 1.30
C LEU A 89 9.26 2.99 1.85
N HIS A 90 9.78 1.75 1.86
CA HIS A 90 8.96 0.59 2.22
C HIS A 90 8.92 0.30 3.71
N VAL A 91 9.95 0.69 4.48
CA VAL A 91 10.07 0.33 5.89
C VAL A 91 9.82 1.55 6.76
N VAL A 92 10.71 2.54 6.68
CA VAL A 92 10.70 3.69 7.61
C VAL A 92 9.45 4.53 7.43
N THR A 93 9.16 4.95 6.20
CA THR A 93 8.01 5.83 5.91
C THR A 93 6.69 5.11 6.21
N VAL A 94 6.54 3.84 5.85
CA VAL A 94 5.32 3.07 6.17
C VAL A 94 5.13 2.95 7.67
N ALA A 95 6.20 2.64 8.43
CA ALA A 95 6.12 2.52 9.89
C ALA A 95 5.73 3.84 10.55
N LYS A 96 6.35 4.96 10.13
CA LYS A 96 6.05 6.31 10.62
C LYS A 96 4.62 6.74 10.30
N LEU A 97 4.16 6.55 9.05
CA LEU A 97 2.78 6.86 8.65
C LEU A 97 1.76 6.04 9.48
N CYS A 98 2.00 4.74 9.64
CA CYS A 98 1.15 3.91 10.49
C CYS A 98 1.13 4.37 11.95
N ARG A 99 2.26 4.86 12.49
CA ARG A 99 2.34 5.39 13.86
C ARG A 99 1.54 6.68 14.00
N LEU A 100 1.78 7.65 13.11
CA LEU A 100 1.16 8.98 13.17
C LEU A 100 -0.36 8.92 12.95
N PHE A 101 -0.78 8.34 11.83
CA PHE A 101 -2.21 8.22 11.51
C PHE A 101 -2.93 7.20 12.39
N GLY A 102 -2.26 6.13 12.79
CA GLY A 102 -2.83 5.12 13.69
C GLY A 102 -3.15 5.68 15.06
N GLU A 103 -2.29 6.53 15.62
CA GLU A 103 -2.53 7.24 16.88
C GLU A 103 -3.66 8.27 16.74
N ASP A 104 -3.64 9.05 15.67
CA ASP A 104 -4.71 10.01 15.37
C ASP A 104 -6.08 9.32 15.26
N MET A 105 -6.16 8.22 14.52
CA MET A 105 -7.39 7.42 14.39
C MET A 105 -7.82 6.84 15.75
N ALA A 106 -6.88 6.31 16.54
CA ALA A 106 -7.16 5.70 17.84
C ALA A 106 -7.67 6.71 18.88
N SER A 107 -7.25 7.96 18.79
CA SER A 107 -7.66 9.04 19.70
C SER A 107 -9.09 9.53 19.48
N ARG A 108 -9.74 9.18 18.38
CA ARG A 108 -11.10 9.59 18.05
C ARG A 108 -12.10 8.91 19.00
N THR A 109 -13.19 9.60 19.32
CA THR A 109 -14.25 9.08 20.20
C THR A 109 -15.22 8.18 19.44
N GLU A 110 -15.47 8.48 18.16
CA GLU A 110 -16.50 7.82 17.37
C GLU A 110 -15.93 7.02 16.21
N ASN A 111 -16.66 6.00 15.78
CA ASN A 111 -16.38 5.27 14.56
C ASN A 111 -16.76 6.09 13.32
N ILE A 112 -16.14 5.79 12.19
CA ILE A 112 -16.57 6.32 10.89
C ILE A 112 -18.04 5.92 10.69
N PRO A 113 -18.92 6.84 10.27
CA PRO A 113 -20.34 6.55 10.06
C PRO A 113 -20.54 5.30 9.17
N GLY A 114 -21.36 4.37 9.64
CA GLY A 114 -21.63 3.10 8.96
C GLY A 114 -20.47 2.08 8.99
N CYS A 115 -19.38 2.37 9.67
CA CYS A 115 -18.21 1.49 9.77
C CYS A 115 -18.02 0.94 11.20
N LYS A 116 -17.22 -0.14 11.30
CA LYS A 116 -16.91 -0.81 12.58
C LYS A 116 -15.73 -0.19 13.33
N HIS A 117 -14.99 0.70 12.69
CA HIS A 117 -13.75 1.25 13.20
C HIS A 117 -13.70 2.77 13.08
N LYS A 118 -12.86 3.40 13.87
CA LYS A 118 -12.56 4.84 13.88
C LYS A 118 -11.66 5.27 12.72
N GLY A 119 -10.97 4.29 12.13
CA GLY A 119 -10.11 4.48 10.97
C GLY A 119 -9.58 3.15 10.45
N TYR A 120 -9.00 3.17 9.25
CA TYR A 120 -8.44 1.99 8.60
C TYR A 120 -7.08 2.27 8.00
N ILE A 121 -6.16 1.30 8.11
CA ILE A 121 -4.86 1.32 7.46
C ILE A 121 -4.73 0.08 6.57
N LEU A 122 -4.42 0.30 5.29
CA LEU A 122 -4.15 -0.74 4.31
C LEU A 122 -2.69 -0.67 3.88
N ASN A 123 -1.93 -1.72 4.17
CA ASN A 123 -0.52 -1.83 3.79
C ASN A 123 -0.34 -2.83 2.64
N MET A 124 0.38 -2.41 1.59
CA MET A 124 0.67 -3.25 0.43
C MET A 124 2.01 -3.96 0.59
N SER A 125 1.96 -5.24 0.98
CA SER A 125 3.09 -6.16 0.94
C SER A 125 3.15 -6.88 -0.42
N SER A 126 3.65 -8.08 -0.48
CA SER A 126 3.75 -8.93 -1.67
C SER A 126 3.85 -10.40 -1.24
N MET A 127 3.54 -11.33 -2.13
CA MET A 127 3.88 -12.74 -1.95
C MET A 127 5.39 -12.96 -1.79
N SER A 128 6.21 -12.05 -2.29
CA SER A 128 7.67 -12.07 -2.13
C SER A 128 8.13 -11.98 -0.67
N ALA A 129 7.24 -11.63 0.26
CA ALA A 129 7.52 -11.66 1.70
C ALA A 129 7.97 -13.03 2.23
N TRP A 130 7.69 -14.10 1.49
CA TRP A 130 8.08 -15.48 1.83
C TRP A 130 9.10 -16.09 0.86
N MET A 131 9.64 -15.29 -0.06
CA MET A 131 10.59 -15.77 -1.08
C MET A 131 12.02 -15.40 -0.70
N ALA A 132 12.93 -16.37 -0.82
CA ALA A 132 14.38 -16.14 -0.79
C ALA A 132 14.91 -16.18 -2.23
N MET A 133 14.72 -15.09 -2.99
CA MET A 133 15.04 -15.06 -4.41
C MET A 133 16.22 -14.09 -4.68
N PRO A 134 17.28 -14.55 -5.38
CA PRO A 134 18.37 -13.69 -5.80
C PRO A 134 17.89 -12.53 -6.69
N GLY A 135 18.59 -11.40 -6.64
CA GLY A 135 18.28 -10.20 -7.43
C GLY A 135 17.21 -9.27 -6.83
N ILE A 136 16.44 -9.73 -5.83
CA ILE A 136 15.38 -8.94 -5.16
C ILE A 136 15.44 -9.04 -3.63
N GLN A 137 16.61 -9.28 -3.06
CA GLN A 137 16.78 -9.56 -1.63
C GLN A 137 16.21 -8.45 -0.75
N THR A 138 16.60 -7.20 -1.03
CA THR A 138 16.12 -6.03 -0.25
C THR A 138 14.60 -5.87 -0.39
N TYR A 139 14.05 -6.05 -1.60
CA TYR A 139 12.61 -6.00 -1.83
C TYR A 139 11.87 -7.06 -1.00
N ASN A 140 12.31 -8.31 -1.06
CA ASN A 140 11.72 -9.41 -0.29
C ASN A 140 11.73 -9.12 1.21
N ALA A 141 12.88 -8.65 1.72
CA ALA A 141 13.03 -8.29 3.13
C ALA A 141 12.09 -7.16 3.55
N THR A 142 11.95 -6.11 2.72
CA THR A 142 11.03 -5.01 3.02
C THR A 142 9.56 -5.45 2.99
N LYS A 143 9.19 -6.36 2.08
CA LYS A 143 7.82 -6.89 2.01
C LYS A 143 7.52 -7.86 3.16
N ALA A 144 8.51 -8.62 3.63
CA ALA A 144 8.41 -9.42 4.85
C ALA A 144 8.23 -8.53 6.10
N PHE A 145 8.98 -7.42 6.19
CA PHE A 145 8.78 -6.42 7.22
C PHE A 145 7.33 -5.91 7.23
N ILE A 146 6.83 -5.38 6.11
CA ILE A 146 5.47 -4.84 6.01
C ILE A 146 4.43 -5.88 6.47
N TYR A 147 4.59 -7.13 6.04
CA TYR A 147 3.67 -8.21 6.40
C TYR A 147 3.61 -8.47 7.90
N ASN A 148 4.76 -8.70 8.54
CA ASN A 148 4.82 -9.01 9.96
C ASN A 148 4.48 -7.80 10.82
N PHE A 149 5.00 -6.61 10.48
CA PHE A 149 4.69 -5.34 11.12
C PHE A 149 3.17 -5.08 11.16
N SER A 150 2.50 -5.17 10.00
CA SER A 150 1.07 -4.94 9.91
C SER A 150 0.24 -5.91 10.74
N LYS A 151 0.65 -7.19 10.79
CA LYS A 151 -0.04 -8.20 11.61
C LYS A 151 0.12 -7.93 13.09
N SER A 152 1.30 -7.51 13.53
CA SER A 152 1.56 -7.14 14.92
C SER A 152 0.77 -5.88 15.30
N LEU A 153 0.80 -4.87 14.43
CA LEU A 153 0.07 -3.61 14.63
C LEU A 153 -1.45 -3.83 14.69
N TRP A 154 -1.99 -4.80 13.95
CA TRP A 154 -3.41 -5.16 14.02
C TRP A 154 -3.83 -5.59 15.43
N TYR A 155 -3.01 -6.39 16.13
CA TYR A 155 -3.32 -6.81 17.49
C TYR A 155 -3.30 -5.63 18.47
N GLU A 156 -2.43 -4.66 18.24
CA GLU A 156 -2.30 -3.48 19.11
C GLU A 156 -3.39 -2.43 18.88
N LEU A 157 -3.74 -2.15 17.61
CA LEU A 157 -4.65 -1.06 17.27
C LEU A 157 -6.12 -1.49 17.13
N LYS A 158 -6.41 -2.75 16.87
CA LYS A 158 -7.79 -3.24 16.80
C LYS A 158 -8.59 -2.97 18.08
N PRO A 159 -8.08 -3.22 19.30
CA PRO A 159 -8.79 -2.87 20.53
C PRO A 159 -9.04 -1.38 20.70
N LYS A 160 -8.22 -0.54 20.05
CA LYS A 160 -8.35 0.93 20.03
C LYS A 160 -9.31 1.43 18.95
N GLY A 161 -9.95 0.52 18.20
CA GLY A 161 -10.92 0.85 17.17
C GLY A 161 -10.32 1.19 15.80
N VAL A 162 -9.06 0.80 15.52
CA VAL A 162 -8.43 1.01 14.22
C VAL A 162 -8.23 -0.31 13.49
N GLY A 163 -8.74 -0.40 12.26
CA GLY A 163 -8.62 -1.56 11.40
C GLY A 163 -7.29 -1.55 10.63
N ILE A 164 -6.48 -2.61 10.76
CA ILE A 164 -5.25 -2.77 9.98
C ILE A 164 -5.40 -3.96 9.04
N THR A 165 -5.06 -3.78 7.77
CA THR A 165 -5.07 -4.87 6.78
C THR A 165 -3.78 -4.87 5.99
N VAL A 166 -3.17 -6.03 5.82
CA VAL A 166 -2.05 -6.21 4.89
C VAL A 166 -2.47 -7.09 3.73
N MET A 167 -2.19 -6.60 2.52
CA MET A 167 -2.38 -7.34 1.28
C MET A 167 -1.05 -7.90 0.78
N THR A 168 -1.06 -9.17 0.35
CA THR A 168 0.13 -9.86 -0.15
C THR A 168 -0.15 -10.43 -1.54
N PRO A 169 -0.37 -9.55 -2.54
CA PRO A 169 -0.63 -10.00 -3.90
C PRO A 169 0.60 -10.70 -4.50
N GLY A 170 0.34 -11.62 -5.44
CA GLY A 170 1.34 -12.08 -6.39
C GLY A 170 1.63 -11.01 -7.45
N ALA A 171 1.94 -11.41 -8.66
CA ALA A 171 2.12 -10.47 -9.76
C ALA A 171 0.81 -9.70 -10.03
N VAL A 172 0.94 -8.39 -10.18
CA VAL A 172 -0.16 -7.49 -10.52
C VAL A 172 0.17 -6.87 -11.88
N ASP A 173 -0.84 -6.73 -12.73
CA ASP A 173 -0.69 -6.14 -14.06
C ASP A 173 -0.45 -4.62 -13.95
N THR A 174 0.77 -4.25 -13.58
CA THR A 174 1.24 -2.87 -13.47
C THR A 174 2.60 -2.69 -14.15
N ALA A 175 3.01 -1.45 -14.32
CA ALA A 175 4.35 -1.12 -14.86
C ALA A 175 5.50 -1.42 -13.88
N LEU A 176 5.22 -1.82 -12.65
CA LEU A 176 6.21 -2.00 -11.59
C LEU A 176 7.37 -2.96 -11.99
N PHE A 177 7.06 -4.01 -12.76
CA PHE A 177 8.03 -5.01 -13.18
C PHE A 177 8.68 -4.74 -14.55
N GLY A 178 8.37 -3.61 -15.19
CA GLY A 178 8.93 -3.25 -16.49
C GLY A 178 8.52 -4.15 -17.68
N LEU A 179 7.51 -4.98 -17.53
CA LEU A 179 7.02 -5.85 -18.60
C LEU A 179 6.28 -5.03 -19.67
N SER A 180 6.52 -5.38 -20.96
CA SER A 180 5.77 -4.78 -22.05
C SER A 180 4.27 -5.08 -21.97
N PRO A 181 3.38 -4.25 -22.58
CA PRO A 181 1.93 -4.46 -22.55
C PRO A 181 1.49 -5.82 -23.08
N TYR A 182 2.22 -6.38 -24.04
CA TYR A 182 1.96 -7.72 -24.58
C TYR A 182 2.17 -8.81 -23.53
N TRP A 183 3.34 -8.85 -22.89
CA TRP A 183 3.66 -9.84 -21.86
C TRP A 183 2.79 -9.69 -20.61
N ARG A 184 2.42 -8.47 -20.27
CA ARG A 184 1.46 -8.21 -19.18
C ARG A 184 0.10 -8.86 -19.46
N ARG A 185 -0.42 -8.71 -20.68
CA ARG A 185 -1.69 -9.33 -21.12
C ARG A 185 -1.61 -10.85 -21.11
N VAL A 186 -0.50 -11.42 -21.58
CA VAL A 186 -0.26 -12.88 -21.53
C VAL A 186 -0.26 -13.38 -20.08
N ALA A 187 0.42 -12.70 -19.17
CA ALA A 187 0.47 -13.06 -17.75
C ALA A 187 -0.92 -13.02 -17.07
N VAL A 188 -1.76 -12.06 -17.43
CA VAL A 188 -3.17 -11.97 -16.95
C VAL A 188 -3.99 -13.15 -17.49
N ASN A 189 -3.89 -13.47 -18.78
CA ASN A 189 -4.63 -14.57 -19.40
C ASN A 189 -4.24 -15.95 -18.82
N LEU A 190 -2.97 -16.12 -18.45
CA LEU A 190 -2.48 -17.32 -17.78
C LEU A 190 -2.77 -17.36 -16.27
N THR A 191 -3.52 -16.37 -15.75
CA THR A 191 -3.83 -16.21 -14.31
C THR A 191 -2.61 -16.05 -13.39
N VAL A 192 -1.45 -15.78 -13.95
CA VAL A 192 -0.21 -15.50 -13.20
C VAL A 192 -0.23 -14.09 -12.62
N SER A 193 -0.93 -13.16 -13.30
CA SER A 193 -1.09 -11.77 -12.86
C SER A 193 -2.56 -11.43 -12.60
N ILE A 194 -2.80 -10.53 -11.67
CA ILE A 194 -4.14 -10.08 -11.26
C ILE A 194 -4.38 -8.66 -11.78
N PRO A 195 -5.51 -8.37 -12.45
CA PRO A 195 -5.86 -7.00 -12.83
C PRO A 195 -5.94 -6.08 -11.59
N PRO A 196 -5.37 -4.87 -11.65
CA PRO A 196 -5.36 -3.93 -10.52
C PRO A 196 -6.74 -3.68 -9.92
N GLN A 197 -7.77 -3.54 -10.77
CA GLN A 197 -9.15 -3.29 -10.34
C GLN A 197 -9.71 -4.42 -9.45
N LYS A 198 -9.41 -5.68 -9.79
CA LYS A 198 -9.83 -6.84 -8.99
C LYS A 198 -9.10 -6.86 -7.64
N LEU A 199 -7.80 -6.56 -7.65
CA LEU A 199 -7.00 -6.45 -6.42
C LEU A 199 -7.55 -5.37 -5.50
N VAL A 200 -7.73 -4.14 -6.02
CA VAL A 200 -8.23 -3.00 -5.25
C VAL A 200 -9.59 -3.29 -4.64
N LYS A 201 -10.55 -3.77 -5.44
CA LYS A 201 -11.89 -4.13 -4.94
C LYS A 201 -11.82 -5.15 -3.81
N ARG A 202 -10.97 -6.19 -3.93
CA ARG A 202 -10.78 -7.20 -2.89
C ARG A 202 -10.11 -6.61 -1.65
N ALA A 203 -9.07 -5.79 -1.82
CA ALA A 203 -8.34 -5.16 -0.73
C ALA A 203 -9.26 -4.26 0.13
N LEU A 204 -10.03 -3.37 -0.50
CA LEU A 204 -10.98 -2.50 0.19
C LEU A 204 -12.06 -3.32 0.91
N LYS A 205 -12.63 -4.34 0.26
CA LYS A 205 -13.61 -5.24 0.90
C LYS A 205 -13.04 -5.92 2.15
N LYS A 206 -11.78 -6.37 2.10
CA LYS A 206 -11.12 -7.02 3.25
C LYS A 206 -10.79 -6.03 4.35
N MET A 207 -10.33 -4.82 3.98
CA MET A 207 -10.04 -3.73 4.91
C MET A 207 -11.30 -3.33 5.69
N PHE A 208 -12.40 -2.99 5.02
CA PHE A 208 -13.65 -2.61 5.68
C PHE A 208 -14.30 -3.76 6.48
N ALA A 209 -14.00 -5.01 6.11
CA ALA A 209 -14.40 -6.18 6.92
C ALA A 209 -13.50 -6.41 8.16
N GLY A 210 -12.47 -5.57 8.39
CA GLY A 210 -11.54 -5.68 9.52
C GLY A 210 -10.64 -6.91 9.46
N LYS A 211 -10.38 -7.47 8.27
CA LYS A 211 -9.49 -8.64 8.11
C LYS A 211 -8.04 -8.19 8.19
N LYS A 212 -7.23 -8.86 9.05
CA LYS A 212 -5.83 -8.48 9.27
C LYS A 212 -4.90 -8.74 8.09
N ALA A 213 -5.20 -9.74 7.26
CA ALA A 213 -4.38 -10.08 6.10
C ALA A 213 -5.23 -10.76 5.01
N ASP A 214 -4.82 -10.59 3.76
CA ASP A 214 -5.38 -11.33 2.63
C ASP A 214 -4.33 -11.54 1.53
N MET A 215 -4.37 -12.71 0.89
CA MET A 215 -3.54 -13.07 -0.25
C MET A 215 -4.45 -13.35 -1.44
N PRO A 216 -4.54 -12.46 -2.42
CA PRO A 216 -5.34 -12.70 -3.61
C PRO A 216 -4.66 -13.70 -4.56
N GLY A 217 -5.48 -14.59 -5.15
CA GLY A 217 -5.04 -15.60 -6.12
C GLY A 217 -4.93 -17.00 -5.52
N VAL A 218 -5.59 -17.98 -6.17
CA VAL A 218 -5.59 -19.40 -5.72
C VAL A 218 -4.17 -19.99 -5.86
N ILE A 219 -3.48 -19.66 -6.94
CA ILE A 219 -2.10 -20.11 -7.20
C ILE A 219 -1.17 -19.66 -6.09
N ASN A 220 -1.33 -18.42 -5.59
CA ASN A 220 -0.49 -17.89 -4.51
C ASN A 220 -0.63 -18.70 -3.22
N HIS A 221 -1.84 -19.17 -2.90
CA HIS A 221 -2.08 -20.04 -1.74
C HIS A 221 -1.42 -21.41 -1.86
N LEU A 222 -1.35 -21.95 -3.08
CA LEU A 222 -0.74 -23.26 -3.34
C LEU A 222 0.79 -23.18 -3.36
N VAL A 223 1.34 -22.08 -3.90
CA VAL A 223 2.79 -21.92 -4.07
C VAL A 223 3.47 -21.43 -2.79
N THR A 224 2.80 -20.60 -1.99
CA THR A 224 3.41 -20.02 -0.76
C THR A 224 3.95 -21.08 0.23
N PRO A 225 3.30 -22.23 0.50
CA PRO A 225 3.89 -23.25 1.35
C PRO A 225 5.20 -23.83 0.82
N LEU A 226 5.33 -23.92 -0.53
CA LEU A 226 6.54 -24.42 -1.20
C LEU A 226 7.69 -23.39 -1.18
N LEU A 227 7.40 -22.10 -1.02
CA LEU A 227 8.39 -21.02 -0.99
C LEU A 227 8.97 -20.77 0.41
N LYS A 228 8.46 -21.44 1.44
CA LYS A 228 8.91 -21.29 2.84
C LYS A 228 10.10 -22.18 3.19
N HIS A 229 10.53 -23.02 2.26
CA HIS A 229 11.69 -23.90 2.34
C HIS A 229 12.67 -23.49 1.25
#